data_389a1cc2af58d36a1d87c46c55887bde
#
_entry.id   389a1cc2af58d36a1d87c46c55887bde
#
_cell.length_a   1.000
_cell.length_b   1.000
_cell.length_c   1.000
_cell.angle_alpha   90.00
_cell.angle_beta   90.00
_cell.angle_gamma   90.00
#
_symmetry.space_group_name_H-M   'P 1'
#
loop_
_entity.id
_entity.type
_entity.pdbx_description
1 polymer ?
#
loop_
_entity_poly.entity_id
_entity_poly.type
_entity_poly.pdbx_seq_one_letter_code
_entity_poly.pdbx_strand_id
1 'polypeptide(L)'
;MPSWGEILKEVASLRKPDNPLPFDQVRRKYLAQLQRHTNRNTILYATNWTQSKGIPGELVSITMGDVEGFMEAFHGLKGSQLDIILHCPGGTLEAVEALMSYMRAKFDDVRVIVPHAAMSAATLLACGANRIVMGKHSFLGPIDPQFFVQTQVGPLAVPAQAILDQFELARTECQDPRLLGAWIPILGQYGPALLIQCKSALKLSRELAAAWLERYMFKGRSNAHEDAESAAARLADHAFFKSHGRPIPRDLAKQIGLTVDSLEDDQVLQDLVLSVYHATSITFDGTPATKIIENHAGKAFVKRYQQLVTAIPQHVKAPQPGEPPSEKPRSES
;
A
#
# COMPACT_ATOMS: atom_id res chain seq x y z
N MET A 1 9.81 -14.88 19.29
CA MET A 1 9.36 -13.79 18.37
C MET A 1 9.54 -12.46 19.09
N PRO A 2 10.44 -11.57 18.63
CA PRO A 2 10.62 -10.26 19.24
C PRO A 2 9.32 -9.47 19.13
N SER A 3 8.86 -8.94 20.25
CA SER A 3 7.69 -8.08 20.31
C SER A 3 8.01 -6.67 19.81
N TRP A 4 6.99 -5.91 19.43
CA TRP A 4 7.16 -4.49 19.10
C TRP A 4 7.88 -3.71 20.22
N GLY A 5 7.53 -4.01 21.48
CA GLY A 5 8.16 -3.37 22.65
C GLY A 5 9.64 -3.72 22.84
N GLU A 6 10.06 -4.93 22.46
CA GLU A 6 11.48 -5.31 22.52
C GLU A 6 12.30 -4.59 21.46
N ILE A 7 11.77 -4.47 20.24
CA ILE A 7 12.41 -3.68 19.17
C ILE A 7 12.47 -2.19 19.55
N LEU A 8 11.42 -1.65 20.19
CA LEU A 8 11.43 -0.27 20.69
C LEU A 8 12.52 -0.05 21.75
N LYS A 9 12.69 -1.00 22.68
CA LYS A 9 13.77 -0.97 23.68
C LYS A 9 15.15 -1.03 23.01
N GLU A 10 15.32 -1.86 21.99
CA GLU A 10 16.56 -1.91 21.21
C GLU A 10 16.87 -0.57 20.56
N VAL A 11 15.89 0.04 19.87
CA VAL A 11 16.05 1.39 19.31
C VAL A 11 16.44 2.40 20.40
N ALA A 12 15.77 2.37 21.53
CA ALA A 12 16.08 3.29 22.64
C ALA A 12 17.50 3.09 23.19
N SER A 13 17.97 1.85 23.30
CA SER A 13 19.32 1.53 23.81
C SER A 13 20.46 2.00 22.91
N LEU A 14 20.19 2.19 21.61
CA LEU A 14 21.17 2.64 20.62
C LEU A 14 21.20 4.16 20.44
N ARG A 15 20.35 4.92 21.16
CA ARG A 15 20.35 6.38 21.10
C ARG A 15 21.65 6.95 21.65
N LYS A 16 22.24 7.88 20.89
CA LYS A 16 23.43 8.63 21.25
C LYS A 16 23.22 10.10 20.87
N PRO A 17 23.99 11.06 21.45
CA PRO A 17 23.91 12.48 21.06
C PRO A 17 24.12 12.73 19.58
N ASP A 18 25.04 11.96 18.95
CA ASP A 18 25.36 11.99 17.52
C ASP A 18 24.39 11.15 16.66
N ASN A 19 23.61 10.27 17.28
CA ASN A 19 22.60 9.45 16.61
C ASN A 19 21.32 9.33 17.47
N PRO A 20 20.52 10.41 17.54
CA PRO A 20 19.33 10.43 18.40
C PRO A 20 18.19 9.54 17.91
N LEU A 21 18.20 9.13 16.63
CA LEU A 21 17.15 8.36 15.99
C LEU A 21 17.73 7.17 15.21
N PRO A 22 18.17 6.10 15.90
CA PRO A 22 18.87 4.96 15.28
C PRO A 22 17.91 3.96 14.58
N PHE A 23 16.77 4.42 14.06
CA PHE A 23 15.74 3.59 13.44
C PHE A 23 16.28 2.78 12.26
N ASP A 24 17.03 3.44 11.36
CA ASP A 24 17.62 2.80 10.18
C ASP A 24 18.62 1.73 10.56
N GLN A 25 19.40 1.94 11.63
CA GLN A 25 20.40 1.00 12.10
C GLN A 25 19.77 -0.32 12.54
N VAL A 26 18.68 -0.27 13.30
CA VAL A 26 17.96 -1.47 13.77
C VAL A 26 17.30 -2.19 12.60
N ARG A 27 16.62 -1.47 11.72
CA ARG A 27 15.95 -2.04 10.55
C ARG A 27 16.94 -2.75 9.62
N ARG A 28 18.06 -2.10 9.30
CA ARG A 28 19.14 -2.65 8.44
C ARG A 28 19.82 -3.86 9.05
N LYS A 29 20.01 -3.87 10.37
CA LYS A 29 20.53 -5.03 11.10
C LYS A 29 19.67 -6.27 10.79
N TYR A 30 18.35 -6.15 10.95
CA TYR A 30 17.44 -7.29 10.74
C TYR A 30 17.28 -7.65 9.25
N LEU A 31 17.28 -6.69 8.34
CA LEU A 31 17.31 -6.98 6.90
C LEU A 31 18.56 -7.77 6.49
N ALA A 32 19.74 -7.39 7.01
CA ALA A 32 20.98 -8.10 6.74
C ALA A 32 20.99 -9.51 7.37
N GLN A 33 20.40 -9.68 8.54
CA GLN A 33 20.26 -11.00 9.18
C GLN A 33 19.30 -11.90 8.39
N LEU A 34 18.20 -11.35 7.90
CA LEU A 34 17.22 -12.05 7.07
C LEU A 34 17.86 -12.54 5.76
N GLN A 35 18.61 -11.68 5.08
CA GLN A 35 19.34 -12.06 3.87
C GLN A 35 20.33 -13.21 4.14
N ARG A 36 21.07 -13.17 5.26
CA ARG A 36 22.01 -14.24 5.63
C ARG A 36 21.28 -15.57 5.93
N HIS A 37 20.10 -15.51 6.56
CA HIS A 37 19.31 -16.69 6.87
C HIS A 37 18.73 -17.34 5.61
N THR A 38 18.19 -16.53 4.70
CA THR A 38 17.55 -17.05 3.48
C THR A 38 18.49 -17.25 2.32
N ASN A 39 19.68 -16.65 2.36
CA ASN A 39 20.65 -16.56 1.27
C ASN A 39 20.05 -16.02 -0.04
N ARG A 40 19.01 -15.15 0.08
CA ARG A 40 18.31 -14.50 -1.03
C ARG A 40 18.47 -12.98 -0.92
N ASN A 41 18.50 -12.27 -2.05
CA ASN A 41 18.38 -10.82 -1.99
C ASN A 41 17.11 -10.46 -1.22
N THR A 42 17.19 -9.49 -0.32
CA THR A 42 16.06 -9.09 0.50
C THR A 42 15.83 -7.61 0.38
N ILE A 43 14.59 -7.22 0.07
CA ILE A 43 14.15 -5.83 0.08
C ILE A 43 12.92 -5.68 0.97
N LEU A 44 12.80 -4.52 1.58
CA LEU A 44 11.59 -4.04 2.24
C LEU A 44 10.89 -3.06 1.31
N TYR A 45 9.60 -3.24 1.10
CA TYR A 45 8.68 -2.24 0.57
C TYR A 45 7.56 -2.03 1.58
N ALA A 46 7.60 -0.93 2.29
CA ALA A 46 6.60 -0.62 3.31
C ALA A 46 6.13 0.82 3.23
N THR A 47 4.84 1.04 3.53
CA THR A 47 4.23 2.36 3.60
C THR A 47 3.52 2.58 4.93
N ASN A 48 3.45 3.83 5.38
CA ASN A 48 2.83 4.24 6.64
C ASN A 48 1.30 4.43 6.46
N TRP A 49 0.58 3.41 6.02
CA TRP A 49 -0.84 3.52 5.73
C TRP A 49 -1.74 3.11 6.91
N THR A 50 -1.25 2.27 7.80
CA THR A 50 -2.02 1.80 8.96
C THR A 50 -2.03 2.76 10.14
N GLN A 51 -1.06 3.68 10.18
CA GLN A 51 -0.86 4.64 11.27
C GLN A 51 -1.08 6.09 10.81
N SER A 52 -1.35 6.28 9.52
CA SER A 52 -1.37 7.59 8.87
C SER A 52 -2.63 8.39 9.22
N LYS A 53 -2.51 9.33 10.15
CA LYS A 53 -3.50 10.40 10.30
C LYS A 53 -3.05 11.61 9.49
N GLY A 54 -3.82 11.97 8.45
CA GLY A 54 -3.59 13.18 7.66
C GLY A 54 -2.48 13.10 6.60
N ILE A 55 -1.94 11.89 6.30
CA ILE A 55 -1.04 11.71 5.16
C ILE A 55 -1.89 11.52 3.90
N PRO A 56 -1.62 12.26 2.81
CA PRO A 56 -2.30 12.03 1.55
C PRO A 56 -2.13 10.59 1.05
N GLY A 57 -3.22 9.98 0.56
CA GLY A 57 -3.25 8.57 0.13
C GLY A 57 -2.18 8.23 -0.92
N GLU A 58 -1.87 9.15 -1.83
CA GLU A 58 -0.83 8.99 -2.84
C GLU A 58 0.57 8.73 -2.25
N LEU A 59 0.89 9.31 -1.08
CA LEU A 59 2.19 9.15 -0.45
C LEU A 59 2.38 7.77 0.22
N VAL A 60 1.29 7.06 0.46
CA VAL A 60 1.30 5.70 1.03
C VAL A 60 0.90 4.62 0.03
N SER A 61 0.48 4.99 -1.18
CA SER A 61 0.08 4.07 -2.25
C SER A 61 1.23 3.76 -3.22
N ILE A 62 1.14 2.64 -3.93
CA ILE A 62 2.05 2.30 -5.04
C ILE A 62 1.83 3.30 -6.18
N THR A 63 2.89 3.97 -6.59
CA THR A 63 2.90 4.98 -7.66
C THR A 63 4.05 4.74 -8.63
N MET A 64 4.00 5.34 -9.83
CA MET A 64 5.08 5.24 -10.82
C MET A 64 6.43 5.71 -10.26
N GLY A 65 6.45 6.67 -9.33
CA GLY A 65 7.68 7.10 -8.67
C GLY A 65 8.36 6.04 -7.80
N ASP A 66 7.72 4.90 -7.54
CA ASP A 66 8.32 3.79 -6.79
C ASP A 66 9.27 2.94 -7.66
N VAL A 67 9.22 3.11 -8.97
CA VAL A 67 10.23 2.55 -9.90
C VAL A 67 11.62 3.04 -9.54
N GLU A 68 11.77 4.33 -9.21
CA GLU A 68 13.05 4.91 -8.73
C GLU A 68 13.52 4.22 -7.44
N GLY A 69 12.57 3.93 -6.54
CA GLY A 69 12.85 3.19 -5.31
C GLY A 69 13.33 1.77 -5.57
N PHE A 70 12.77 1.07 -6.56
CA PHE A 70 13.23 -0.25 -6.98
C PHE A 70 14.58 -0.17 -7.70
N MET A 71 14.83 0.87 -8.51
CA MET A 71 16.13 1.10 -9.12
C MET A 71 17.23 1.24 -8.05
N GLU A 72 16.99 2.04 -7.02
CA GLU A 72 17.92 2.19 -5.89
C GLU A 72 18.07 0.87 -5.10
N ALA A 73 16.97 0.24 -4.72
CA ALA A 73 17.00 -0.99 -3.94
C ALA A 73 17.61 -2.19 -4.69
N PHE A 74 17.49 -2.25 -6.01
CA PHE A 74 18.06 -3.33 -6.83
C PHE A 74 19.51 -3.07 -7.26
N HIS A 75 19.99 -1.84 -7.10
CA HIS A 75 21.35 -1.49 -7.54
C HIS A 75 22.40 -2.29 -6.77
N GLY A 76 23.28 -2.96 -7.51
CA GLY A 76 24.36 -3.77 -6.96
C GLY A 76 23.98 -5.15 -6.45
N LEU A 77 22.67 -5.50 -6.39
CA LEU A 77 22.25 -6.85 -6.03
C LEU A 77 22.65 -7.84 -7.14
N LYS A 78 23.18 -9.00 -6.72
CA LYS A 78 23.61 -10.09 -7.60
C LYS A 78 22.73 -11.33 -7.39
N GLY A 79 22.67 -12.19 -8.43
CA GLY A 79 21.83 -13.40 -8.40
C GLY A 79 20.38 -13.12 -8.76
N SER A 80 19.60 -14.19 -8.93
CA SER A 80 18.24 -14.16 -9.49
C SER A 80 17.12 -14.44 -8.48
N GLN A 81 17.47 -14.54 -7.18
CA GLN A 81 16.50 -14.81 -6.11
C GLN A 81 16.22 -13.55 -5.29
N LEU A 82 14.94 -13.28 -5.03
CA LEU A 82 14.49 -12.09 -4.31
C LEU A 82 13.42 -12.43 -3.28
N ASP A 83 13.58 -11.91 -2.06
CA ASP A 83 12.55 -11.81 -1.04
C ASP A 83 12.10 -10.36 -0.90
N ILE A 84 10.79 -10.11 -1.02
CA ILE A 84 10.19 -8.79 -0.81
C ILE A 84 9.34 -8.84 0.45
N ILE A 85 9.72 -8.10 1.49
CA ILE A 85 8.85 -7.82 2.64
C ILE A 85 7.89 -6.71 2.21
N LEU A 86 6.61 -7.04 2.05
CA LEU A 86 5.61 -6.16 1.47
C LEU A 86 4.55 -5.77 2.50
N HIS A 87 4.45 -4.45 2.79
CA HIS A 87 3.40 -3.86 3.63
C HIS A 87 2.84 -2.60 2.97
N CYS A 88 1.68 -2.71 2.30
CA CYS A 88 1.17 -1.63 1.44
C CYS A 88 -0.34 -1.75 1.22
N PRO A 89 -1.10 -0.63 1.13
CA PRO A 89 -2.54 -0.64 0.85
C PRO A 89 -2.87 -0.91 -0.63
N GLY A 90 -1.88 -0.87 -1.52
CA GLY A 90 -2.08 -0.93 -2.96
C GLY A 90 -1.76 0.40 -3.64
N GLY A 91 -2.33 0.64 -4.82
CA GLY A 91 -2.08 1.83 -5.63
C GLY A 91 -2.59 1.66 -7.05
N THR A 92 -1.91 2.24 -8.05
CA THR A 92 -2.37 2.17 -9.44
C THR A 92 -1.90 0.89 -10.14
N LEU A 93 -2.72 0.36 -11.05
CA LEU A 93 -2.42 -0.86 -11.80
C LEU A 93 -1.19 -0.68 -12.67
N GLU A 94 -1.06 0.48 -13.32
CA GLU A 94 0.04 0.82 -14.20
C GLU A 94 1.39 0.84 -13.46
N ALA A 95 1.38 1.35 -12.23
CA ALA A 95 2.58 1.38 -11.40
C ALA A 95 3.01 -0.03 -10.98
N VAL A 96 2.05 -0.88 -10.60
CA VAL A 96 2.35 -2.27 -10.25
C VAL A 96 2.84 -3.06 -11.44
N GLU A 97 2.26 -2.84 -12.64
CA GLU A 97 2.72 -3.48 -13.88
C GLU A 97 4.16 -3.08 -14.20
N ALA A 98 4.50 -1.79 -14.09
CA ALA A 98 5.86 -1.30 -14.30
C ALA A 98 6.86 -1.90 -13.30
N LEU A 99 6.50 -1.93 -12.00
CA LEU A 99 7.32 -2.53 -10.94
C LEU A 99 7.50 -4.03 -11.17
N MET A 100 6.43 -4.75 -11.52
CA MET A 100 6.48 -6.18 -11.81
C MET A 100 7.39 -6.48 -13.01
N SER A 101 7.23 -5.74 -14.11
CA SER A 101 8.05 -5.88 -15.30
C SER A 101 9.53 -5.68 -14.98
N TYR A 102 9.87 -4.62 -14.24
CA TYR A 102 11.26 -4.32 -13.85
C TYR A 102 11.83 -5.39 -12.89
N MET A 103 11.05 -5.80 -11.90
CA MET A 103 11.44 -6.84 -10.96
C MET A 103 11.73 -8.17 -11.67
N ARG A 104 10.84 -8.57 -12.58
CA ARG A 104 10.95 -9.85 -13.32
C ARG A 104 11.99 -9.83 -14.44
N ALA A 105 12.40 -8.66 -14.90
CA ALA A 105 13.57 -8.53 -15.78
C ALA A 105 14.89 -8.86 -15.06
N LYS A 106 14.92 -8.79 -13.73
CA LYS A 106 16.12 -9.01 -12.93
C LYS A 106 16.10 -10.30 -12.09
N PHE A 107 14.94 -10.75 -11.65
CA PHE A 107 14.82 -11.88 -10.72
C PHE A 107 13.87 -12.96 -11.26
N ASP A 108 14.38 -14.21 -11.30
CA ASP A 108 13.63 -15.38 -11.78
C ASP A 108 12.78 -16.00 -10.67
N ASP A 109 13.28 -16.02 -9.43
CA ASP A 109 12.59 -16.58 -8.27
C ASP A 109 12.32 -15.48 -7.24
N VAL A 110 11.08 -15.05 -7.19
CA VAL A 110 10.60 -14.00 -6.27
C VAL A 110 9.65 -14.59 -5.24
N ARG A 111 9.91 -14.29 -3.98
CA ARG A 111 9.04 -14.61 -2.85
C ARG A 111 8.55 -13.32 -2.21
N VAL A 112 7.23 -13.17 -2.07
CA VAL A 112 6.64 -12.04 -1.35
C VAL A 112 6.29 -12.47 0.06
N ILE A 113 6.84 -11.77 1.05
CA ILE A 113 6.61 -12.00 2.47
C ILE A 113 5.70 -10.88 2.98
N VAL A 114 4.52 -11.24 3.48
CA VAL A 114 3.54 -10.27 3.99
C VAL A 114 3.58 -10.31 5.52
N PRO A 115 4.26 -9.35 6.18
CA PRO A 115 4.37 -9.34 7.64
C PRO A 115 3.08 -8.95 8.33
N HIS A 116 2.21 -8.17 7.65
CA HIS A 116 0.92 -7.74 8.18
C HIS A 116 -0.12 -7.66 7.04
N ALA A 117 -0.01 -6.73 6.11
CA ALA A 117 -1.03 -6.56 5.08
C ALA A 117 -0.45 -6.08 3.74
N ALA A 118 -0.93 -6.69 2.66
CA ALA A 118 -0.70 -6.25 1.28
C ALA A 118 -2.05 -6.25 0.56
N MET A 119 -2.63 -5.05 0.33
CA MET A 119 -4.00 -4.90 -0.14
C MET A 119 -4.06 -4.50 -1.61
N SER A 120 -5.18 -4.82 -2.29
CA SER A 120 -5.48 -4.29 -3.62
C SER A 120 -4.33 -4.53 -4.62
N ALA A 121 -3.79 -3.49 -5.23
CA ALA A 121 -2.66 -3.57 -6.15
C ALA A 121 -1.37 -4.17 -5.52
N ALA A 122 -1.20 -4.15 -4.19
CA ALA A 122 -0.13 -4.89 -3.51
C ALA A 122 -0.41 -6.40 -3.47
N THR A 123 -1.67 -6.83 -3.38
CA THR A 123 -2.06 -8.22 -3.62
C THR A 123 -1.72 -8.65 -5.04
N LEU A 124 -2.01 -7.77 -6.02
CA LEU A 124 -1.68 -8.04 -7.41
C LEU A 124 -0.16 -8.19 -7.62
N LEU A 125 0.67 -7.35 -6.96
CA LEU A 125 2.12 -7.52 -6.94
C LEU A 125 2.53 -8.88 -6.36
N ALA A 126 1.86 -9.35 -5.30
CA ALA A 126 2.12 -10.66 -4.70
C ALA A 126 1.71 -11.82 -5.63
N CYS A 127 0.67 -11.66 -6.45
CA CYS A 127 0.29 -12.65 -7.49
C CYS A 127 1.40 -12.86 -8.53
N GLY A 128 2.24 -11.85 -8.76
CA GLY A 128 3.40 -11.95 -9.64
C GLY A 128 4.64 -12.62 -9.01
N ALA A 129 4.57 -13.10 -7.76
CA ALA A 129 5.64 -13.87 -7.12
C ALA A 129 5.55 -15.36 -7.47
N ASN A 130 6.62 -16.13 -7.19
CA ASN A 130 6.57 -17.59 -7.29
C ASN A 130 5.84 -18.20 -6.10
N ARG A 131 5.88 -17.55 -4.95
CA ARG A 131 5.13 -17.92 -3.74
C ARG A 131 4.97 -16.74 -2.80
N ILE A 132 3.99 -16.83 -1.93
CA ILE A 132 3.73 -15.84 -0.89
C ILE A 132 4.03 -16.49 0.46
N VAL A 133 4.57 -15.75 1.42
CA VAL A 133 4.75 -16.18 2.81
C VAL A 133 3.87 -15.31 3.70
N MET A 134 3.01 -15.95 4.49
CA MET A 134 2.06 -15.25 5.36
C MET A 134 2.03 -15.86 6.76
N GLY A 135 1.99 -15.01 7.79
CA GLY A 135 1.66 -15.43 9.15
C GLY A 135 0.14 -15.59 9.36
N LYS A 136 -0.27 -16.12 10.50
CA LYS A 136 -1.69 -16.23 10.90
C LYS A 136 -2.36 -14.85 11.03
N HIS A 137 -1.58 -13.82 11.32
CA HIS A 137 -2.01 -12.43 11.46
C HIS A 137 -1.92 -11.63 10.16
N SER A 138 -1.37 -12.22 9.09
CA SER A 138 -1.18 -11.55 7.81
C SER A 138 -2.42 -11.69 6.93
N PHE A 139 -2.64 -10.70 6.07
CA PHE A 139 -3.72 -10.77 5.09
C PHE A 139 -3.38 -10.05 3.79
N LEU A 140 -4.00 -10.52 2.72
CA LEU A 140 -4.12 -9.87 1.44
C LEU A 140 -5.46 -9.12 1.36
N GLY A 141 -5.72 -8.42 0.26
CA GLY A 141 -7.02 -7.81 -0.03
C GLY A 141 -7.54 -8.16 -1.41
N PRO A 142 -8.83 -7.92 -1.67
CA PRO A 142 -9.41 -8.02 -3.00
C PRO A 142 -8.68 -7.12 -4.00
N ILE A 143 -8.69 -7.51 -5.28
CA ILE A 143 -8.07 -6.75 -6.37
C ILE A 143 -9.09 -5.99 -7.22
N ASP A 144 -10.34 -5.87 -6.75
CA ASP A 144 -11.39 -5.10 -7.41
C ASP A 144 -10.99 -3.60 -7.49
N PRO A 145 -10.92 -2.99 -8.68
CA PRO A 145 -10.51 -1.60 -8.81
C PRO A 145 -11.48 -0.63 -8.15
N GLN A 146 -10.94 0.44 -7.56
CA GLN A 146 -11.73 1.54 -7.00
C GLN A 146 -11.56 2.81 -7.80
N PHE A 147 -12.65 3.58 -7.91
CA PHE A 147 -12.67 4.90 -8.51
C PHE A 147 -12.98 5.95 -7.43
N PHE A 148 -12.29 7.08 -7.50
CA PHE A 148 -12.63 8.25 -6.69
C PHE A 148 -13.68 9.06 -7.44
N VAL A 149 -14.92 9.01 -6.94
CA VAL A 149 -16.04 9.78 -7.48
C VAL A 149 -16.21 11.04 -6.63
N GLN A 150 -16.25 12.20 -7.27
CA GLN A 150 -16.50 13.46 -6.59
C GLN A 150 -18.00 13.54 -6.28
N THR A 151 -18.35 13.69 -4.99
CA THR A 151 -19.72 13.84 -4.53
C THR A 151 -19.91 15.21 -3.85
N GLN A 152 -21.16 15.56 -3.56
CA GLN A 152 -21.49 16.80 -2.83
C GLN A 152 -20.87 16.88 -1.43
N VAL A 153 -20.54 15.73 -0.83
CA VAL A 153 -19.90 15.62 0.50
C VAL A 153 -18.40 15.36 0.43
N GLY A 154 -17.81 15.40 -0.77
CA GLY A 154 -16.38 15.18 -1.01
C GLY A 154 -16.08 13.94 -1.86
N PRO A 155 -14.81 13.63 -2.09
CA PRO A 155 -14.41 12.45 -2.85
C PRO A 155 -14.73 11.16 -2.08
N LEU A 156 -15.33 10.20 -2.79
CA LEU A 156 -15.65 8.87 -2.28
C LEU A 156 -14.96 7.81 -3.12
N ALA A 157 -14.28 6.87 -2.46
CA ALA A 157 -13.74 5.68 -3.12
C ALA A 157 -14.88 4.66 -3.30
N VAL A 158 -15.15 4.29 -4.56
CA VAL A 158 -16.25 3.40 -4.92
C VAL A 158 -15.72 2.25 -5.79
N PRO A 159 -16.05 0.99 -5.49
CA PRO A 159 -15.68 -0.14 -6.34
C PRO A 159 -16.26 0.02 -7.76
N ALA A 160 -15.45 -0.27 -8.77
CA ALA A 160 -15.88 -0.20 -10.18
C ALA A 160 -17.13 -1.03 -10.46
N GLN A 161 -17.23 -2.21 -9.84
CA GLN A 161 -18.40 -3.08 -9.98
C GLN A 161 -19.65 -2.43 -9.39
N ALA A 162 -19.55 -1.79 -8.21
CA ALA A 162 -20.69 -1.12 -7.58
C ALA A 162 -21.24 0.04 -8.44
N ILE A 163 -20.35 0.75 -9.15
CA ILE A 163 -20.79 1.80 -10.10
C ILE A 163 -21.58 1.17 -11.25
N LEU A 164 -21.11 0.04 -11.79
CA LEU A 164 -21.83 -0.68 -12.86
C LEU A 164 -23.17 -1.23 -12.38
N ASP A 165 -23.20 -1.84 -11.21
CA ASP A 165 -24.41 -2.40 -10.60
C ASP A 165 -25.46 -1.31 -10.33
N GLN A 166 -25.02 -0.14 -9.83
CA GLN A 166 -25.91 1.01 -9.61
C GLN A 166 -26.48 1.52 -10.93
N PHE A 167 -25.69 1.56 -12.00
CA PHE A 167 -26.19 1.97 -13.32
C PHE A 167 -27.21 0.99 -13.85
N GLU A 168 -27.01 -0.32 -13.72
CA GLU A 168 -27.98 -1.35 -14.12
C GLU A 168 -29.29 -1.28 -13.30
N LEU A 169 -29.17 -0.98 -12.00
CA LEU A 169 -30.34 -0.74 -11.15
C LEU A 169 -31.12 0.49 -11.65
N ALA A 170 -30.42 1.61 -11.90
CA ALA A 170 -31.04 2.81 -12.47
C ALA A 170 -31.73 2.54 -13.80
N ARG A 171 -31.08 1.79 -14.70
CA ARG A 171 -31.65 1.41 -16.00
C ARG A 171 -32.95 0.61 -15.87
N THR A 172 -33.02 -0.24 -14.85
CA THR A 172 -34.21 -1.06 -14.58
C THR A 172 -35.31 -0.21 -13.95
N GLU A 173 -35.00 0.59 -12.92
CA GLU A 173 -36.01 1.39 -12.21
C GLU A 173 -36.52 2.56 -13.04
N CYS A 174 -35.70 3.16 -13.90
CA CYS A 174 -36.13 4.26 -14.79
C CYS A 174 -37.12 3.82 -15.90
N GLN A 175 -37.45 2.54 -16.01
CA GLN A 175 -38.57 2.08 -16.82
C GLN A 175 -39.91 2.59 -16.25
N ASP A 176 -39.97 2.90 -14.95
CA ASP A 176 -41.07 3.66 -14.35
C ASP A 176 -40.77 5.15 -14.36
N PRO A 177 -41.50 5.96 -15.15
CA PRO A 177 -41.26 7.41 -15.24
C PRO A 177 -41.32 8.14 -13.88
N ARG A 178 -42.00 7.58 -12.90
CA ARG A 178 -42.13 8.18 -11.56
C ARG A 178 -40.79 8.16 -10.79
N LEU A 179 -39.87 7.26 -11.13
CA LEU A 179 -38.57 7.12 -10.48
C LEU A 179 -37.46 7.93 -11.13
N LEU A 180 -37.67 8.47 -12.34
CA LEU A 180 -36.69 9.27 -13.07
C LEU A 180 -36.14 10.44 -12.25
N GLY A 181 -37.03 11.16 -11.53
CA GLY A 181 -36.64 12.30 -10.71
C GLY A 181 -35.66 11.97 -9.58
N ALA A 182 -35.72 10.74 -9.06
CA ALA A 182 -34.78 10.26 -8.03
C ALA A 182 -33.40 9.92 -8.62
N TRP A 183 -33.36 9.39 -9.85
CA TRP A 183 -32.11 8.93 -10.48
C TRP A 183 -31.32 10.03 -11.20
N ILE A 184 -32.00 11.04 -11.77
CA ILE A 184 -31.32 12.13 -12.51
C ILE A 184 -30.20 12.80 -11.71
N PRO A 185 -30.35 13.17 -10.42
CA PRO A 185 -29.27 13.79 -9.63
C PRO A 185 -28.10 12.85 -9.37
N ILE A 186 -28.38 11.54 -9.27
CA ILE A 186 -27.36 10.49 -9.02
C ILE A 186 -26.54 10.26 -10.30
N LEU A 187 -27.21 10.03 -11.43
CA LEU A 187 -26.58 9.79 -12.71
C LEU A 187 -25.85 11.04 -13.24
N GLY A 188 -26.32 12.22 -12.89
CA GLY A 188 -25.64 13.49 -13.21
C GLY A 188 -24.25 13.63 -12.59
N GLN A 189 -23.90 12.82 -11.59
CA GLN A 189 -22.56 12.77 -11.00
C GLN A 189 -21.61 11.87 -11.79
N TYR A 190 -22.10 11.08 -12.75
CA TYR A 190 -21.26 10.21 -13.58
C TYR A 190 -20.59 11.03 -14.67
N GLY A 191 -19.25 11.03 -14.68
CA GLY A 191 -18.47 11.64 -15.75
C GLY A 191 -18.59 10.86 -17.07
N PRO A 192 -18.24 11.49 -18.18
CA PRO A 192 -18.18 10.83 -19.47
C PRO A 192 -17.20 9.64 -19.42
N ALA A 193 -17.55 8.53 -20.09
CA ALA A 193 -16.78 7.29 -20.15
C ALA A 193 -16.58 6.53 -18.83
N LEU A 194 -17.10 6.98 -17.68
CA LEU A 194 -16.90 6.33 -16.37
C LEU A 194 -17.22 4.84 -16.41
N LEU A 195 -18.37 4.45 -16.98
CA LEU A 195 -18.78 3.03 -17.06
C LEU A 195 -17.84 2.18 -17.91
N ILE A 196 -17.31 2.76 -19.00
CA ILE A 196 -16.31 2.09 -19.84
C ILE A 196 -15.00 1.94 -19.09
N GLN A 197 -14.56 2.98 -18.38
CA GLN A 197 -13.35 2.93 -17.54
C GLN A 197 -13.48 1.86 -16.44
N CYS A 198 -14.64 1.77 -15.77
CA CYS A 198 -14.91 0.73 -14.78
C CYS A 198 -14.76 -0.68 -15.39
N LYS A 199 -15.38 -0.94 -16.57
CA LYS A 199 -15.25 -2.22 -17.26
C LYS A 199 -13.81 -2.54 -17.64
N SER A 200 -13.09 -1.55 -18.17
CA SER A 200 -11.68 -1.71 -18.56
C SER A 200 -10.78 -2.01 -17.37
N ALA A 201 -10.96 -1.29 -16.24
CA ALA A 201 -10.17 -1.51 -15.04
C ALA A 201 -10.43 -2.89 -14.41
N LEU A 202 -11.70 -3.34 -14.34
CA LEU A 202 -12.06 -4.69 -13.87
C LEU A 202 -11.41 -5.78 -14.73
N LYS A 203 -11.48 -5.61 -16.05
CA LYS A 203 -10.86 -6.53 -17.00
C LYS A 203 -9.34 -6.56 -16.82
N LEU A 204 -8.68 -5.40 -16.82
CA LEU A 204 -7.23 -5.29 -16.72
C LEU A 204 -6.70 -5.91 -15.41
N SER A 205 -7.31 -5.60 -14.26
CA SER A 205 -6.91 -6.16 -12.97
C SER A 205 -6.95 -7.68 -12.97
N ARG A 206 -8.03 -8.27 -13.50
CA ARG A 206 -8.19 -9.73 -13.60
C ARG A 206 -7.17 -10.34 -14.56
N GLU A 207 -7.00 -9.75 -15.76
CA GLU A 207 -6.07 -10.25 -16.78
C GLU A 207 -4.61 -10.23 -16.28
N LEU A 208 -4.19 -9.16 -15.62
CA LEU A 208 -2.84 -9.08 -15.03
C LEU A 208 -2.64 -10.14 -13.95
N ALA A 209 -3.61 -10.32 -13.04
CA ALA A 209 -3.53 -11.34 -12.01
C ALA A 209 -3.42 -12.75 -12.61
N ALA A 210 -4.29 -13.09 -13.56
CA ALA A 210 -4.29 -14.40 -14.22
C ALA A 210 -2.98 -14.67 -14.96
N ALA A 211 -2.51 -13.70 -15.78
CA ALA A 211 -1.28 -13.82 -16.53
C ALA A 211 -0.05 -14.01 -15.63
N TRP A 212 0.03 -13.29 -14.51
CA TRP A 212 1.17 -13.43 -13.61
C TRP A 212 1.11 -14.70 -12.76
N LEU A 213 -0.08 -15.10 -12.29
CA LEU A 213 -0.26 -16.37 -11.60
C LEU A 213 0.14 -17.54 -12.50
N GLU A 214 -0.35 -17.59 -13.73
CA GLU A 214 -0.01 -18.63 -14.72
C GLU A 214 1.50 -18.66 -14.99
N ARG A 215 2.07 -17.49 -15.31
CA ARG A 215 3.47 -17.37 -15.73
C ARG A 215 4.47 -17.67 -14.64
N TYR A 216 4.16 -17.32 -13.36
CA TYR A 216 5.12 -17.38 -12.27
C TYR A 216 4.70 -18.35 -11.15
N MET A 217 3.61 -18.11 -10.45
CA MET A 217 3.23 -18.88 -9.28
C MET A 217 2.76 -20.30 -9.61
N PHE A 218 2.06 -20.47 -10.71
CA PHE A 218 1.50 -21.75 -11.14
C PHE A 218 2.30 -22.40 -12.25
N LYS A 219 3.45 -21.83 -12.59
CA LYS A 219 4.36 -22.38 -13.60
C LYS A 219 4.64 -23.85 -13.34
N GLY A 220 4.36 -24.70 -14.32
CA GLY A 220 4.56 -26.15 -14.25
C GLY A 220 3.40 -26.96 -13.68
N ARG A 221 2.29 -26.34 -13.27
CA ARG A 221 1.05 -27.06 -12.96
C ARG A 221 0.40 -27.55 -14.25
N SER A 222 -0.27 -28.68 -14.21
CA SER A 222 -1.01 -29.22 -15.37
C SER A 222 -2.15 -28.33 -15.85
N ASN A 223 -2.83 -27.66 -14.90
CA ASN A 223 -3.98 -26.79 -15.17
C ASN A 223 -3.65 -25.32 -14.81
N ALA A 224 -2.39 -24.87 -15.09
CA ALA A 224 -1.91 -23.56 -14.69
C ALA A 224 -2.82 -22.41 -15.17
N HIS A 225 -3.33 -22.50 -16.40
CA HIS A 225 -4.20 -21.49 -16.98
C HIS A 225 -5.57 -21.41 -16.27
N GLU A 226 -6.25 -22.54 -16.12
CA GLU A 226 -7.58 -22.63 -15.48
C GLU A 226 -7.50 -22.22 -13.99
N ASP A 227 -6.45 -22.70 -13.30
CA ASP A 227 -6.21 -22.34 -11.90
C ASP A 227 -5.98 -20.83 -11.76
N ALA A 228 -5.22 -20.22 -12.67
CA ALA A 228 -4.91 -18.79 -12.64
C ALA A 228 -6.16 -17.94 -12.91
N GLU A 229 -6.96 -18.29 -13.92
CA GLU A 229 -8.23 -17.62 -14.22
C GLU A 229 -9.21 -17.73 -13.03
N SER A 230 -9.32 -18.90 -12.42
CA SER A 230 -10.19 -19.13 -11.27
C SER A 230 -9.76 -18.30 -10.06
N ALA A 231 -8.45 -18.29 -9.75
CA ALA A 231 -7.91 -17.53 -8.63
C ALA A 231 -8.06 -16.00 -8.85
N ALA A 232 -7.74 -15.52 -10.05
CA ALA A 232 -7.89 -14.11 -10.41
C ALA A 232 -9.35 -13.65 -10.35
N ALA A 233 -10.28 -14.47 -10.89
CA ALA A 233 -11.71 -14.19 -10.80
C ALA A 233 -12.19 -14.10 -9.34
N ARG A 234 -11.73 -14.99 -8.46
CA ARG A 234 -12.09 -14.97 -7.04
C ARG A 234 -11.53 -13.76 -6.31
N LEU A 235 -10.28 -13.38 -6.58
CA LEU A 235 -9.65 -12.20 -5.99
C LEU A 235 -10.34 -10.89 -6.41
N ALA A 236 -10.89 -10.83 -7.62
CA ALA A 236 -11.61 -9.67 -8.17
C ALA A 236 -13.12 -9.68 -7.85
N ASP A 237 -13.65 -10.70 -7.19
CA ASP A 237 -15.08 -10.89 -6.96
C ASP A 237 -15.63 -9.95 -5.87
N HIS A 238 -16.05 -8.76 -6.29
CA HIS A 238 -16.68 -7.77 -5.41
C HIS A 238 -17.95 -8.32 -4.72
N ALA A 239 -18.76 -9.11 -5.42
CA ALA A 239 -20.00 -9.68 -4.87
C ALA A 239 -19.72 -10.66 -3.72
N PHE A 240 -18.62 -11.40 -3.79
CA PHE A 240 -18.17 -12.29 -2.72
C PHE A 240 -17.59 -11.52 -1.53
N PHE A 241 -16.69 -10.56 -1.79
CA PHE A 241 -16.04 -9.82 -0.73
C PHE A 241 -16.93 -8.73 -0.12
N LYS A 242 -17.81 -8.11 -0.90
CA LYS A 242 -18.75 -7.03 -0.50
C LYS A 242 -18.07 -5.73 -0.02
N SER A 243 -16.76 -5.74 0.16
CA SER A 243 -15.96 -4.60 0.60
C SER A 243 -14.54 -4.77 0.09
N HIS A 244 -14.00 -3.71 -0.49
CA HIS A 244 -12.60 -3.68 -0.94
C HIS A 244 -11.59 -3.82 0.23
N GLY A 245 -11.96 -3.35 1.42
CA GLY A 245 -11.14 -3.48 2.61
C GLY A 245 -11.21 -4.83 3.31
N ARG A 246 -11.98 -5.80 2.78
CA ARG A 246 -12.12 -7.11 3.44
C ARG A 246 -10.82 -7.89 3.42
N PRO A 247 -10.31 -8.34 4.59
CA PRO A 247 -9.08 -9.11 4.65
C PRO A 247 -9.26 -10.50 4.03
N ILE A 248 -8.22 -10.94 3.31
CA ILE A 248 -8.05 -12.30 2.81
C ILE A 248 -6.96 -12.94 3.66
N PRO A 249 -7.31 -13.63 4.76
CA PRO A 249 -6.35 -14.29 5.62
C PRO A 249 -5.67 -15.46 4.88
N ARG A 250 -4.54 -15.92 5.41
CA ARG A 250 -3.72 -16.96 4.81
C ARG A 250 -4.51 -18.19 4.34
N ASP A 251 -5.42 -18.68 5.17
CA ASP A 251 -6.16 -19.91 4.85
C ASP A 251 -7.14 -19.69 3.70
N LEU A 252 -7.78 -18.52 3.62
CA LEU A 252 -8.62 -18.16 2.48
C LEU A 252 -7.76 -17.96 1.21
N ALA A 253 -6.57 -17.38 1.31
CA ALA A 253 -5.64 -17.26 0.18
C ALA A 253 -5.24 -18.64 -0.38
N LYS A 254 -5.00 -19.62 0.48
CA LYS A 254 -4.79 -21.03 0.08
C LYS A 254 -6.03 -21.66 -0.58
N GLN A 255 -7.22 -21.41 -0.05
CA GLN A 255 -8.49 -21.88 -0.63
C GLN A 255 -8.77 -21.26 -2.01
N ILE A 256 -8.34 -20.02 -2.25
CA ILE A 256 -8.40 -19.38 -3.57
C ILE A 256 -7.46 -20.08 -4.57
N GLY A 257 -6.49 -20.86 -4.10
CA GLY A 257 -5.53 -21.60 -4.92
C GLY A 257 -4.12 -20.99 -4.96
N LEU A 258 -3.86 -19.89 -4.24
CA LEU A 258 -2.55 -19.27 -4.19
C LEU A 258 -1.52 -20.20 -3.48
N THR A 259 -0.27 -20.17 -3.97
CA THR A 259 0.84 -20.87 -3.31
C THR A 259 1.31 -20.04 -2.12
N VAL A 260 0.87 -20.43 -0.92
CA VAL A 260 1.15 -19.68 0.32
C VAL A 260 1.85 -20.59 1.33
N ASP A 261 3.07 -20.22 1.70
CA ASP A 261 3.83 -20.83 2.78
C ASP A 261 3.46 -20.17 4.12
N SER A 262 3.52 -20.95 5.21
CA SER A 262 3.26 -20.42 6.55
C SER A 262 4.54 -19.83 7.12
N LEU A 263 4.49 -18.58 7.57
CA LEU A 263 5.65 -17.90 8.17
C LEU A 263 6.13 -18.62 9.44
N GLU A 264 5.22 -19.29 10.14
CA GLU A 264 5.49 -20.05 11.36
C GLU A 264 6.25 -21.36 11.13
N ASP A 265 6.35 -21.83 9.88
CA ASP A 265 7.07 -23.09 9.56
C ASP A 265 8.60 -22.91 9.72
N ASP A 266 9.11 -21.66 9.68
CA ASP A 266 10.50 -21.30 9.99
C ASP A 266 10.50 -20.21 11.06
N GLN A 267 10.78 -20.62 12.31
CA GLN A 267 10.77 -19.71 13.47
C GLN A 267 11.79 -18.57 13.34
N VAL A 268 12.96 -18.83 12.75
CA VAL A 268 13.99 -17.80 12.56
C VAL A 268 13.55 -16.80 11.50
N LEU A 269 12.98 -17.29 10.40
CA LEU A 269 12.40 -16.42 9.36
C LEU A 269 11.32 -15.53 9.97
N GLN A 270 10.39 -16.09 10.74
CA GLN A 270 9.32 -15.37 11.41
C GLN A 270 9.87 -14.26 12.30
N ASP A 271 10.84 -14.59 13.14
CA ASP A 271 11.43 -13.63 14.10
C ASP A 271 12.12 -12.47 13.37
N LEU A 272 12.85 -12.76 12.31
CA LEU A 272 13.54 -11.74 11.52
C LEU A 272 12.58 -10.87 10.72
N VAL A 273 11.59 -11.46 10.07
CA VAL A 273 10.58 -10.72 9.29
C VAL A 273 9.78 -9.77 10.18
N LEU A 274 9.33 -10.25 11.35
CA LEU A 274 8.59 -9.41 12.28
C LEU A 274 9.47 -8.35 12.95
N SER A 275 10.75 -8.63 13.17
CA SER A 275 11.70 -7.61 13.65
C SER A 275 11.90 -6.49 12.64
N VAL A 276 12.03 -6.81 11.33
CA VAL A 276 12.07 -5.80 10.25
C VAL A 276 10.78 -4.99 10.24
N TYR A 277 9.62 -5.64 10.33
CA TYR A 277 8.32 -4.98 10.30
C TYR A 277 8.14 -4.05 11.51
N HIS A 278 8.44 -4.50 12.73
CA HIS A 278 8.35 -3.68 13.94
C HIS A 278 9.31 -2.49 13.90
N ALA A 279 10.57 -2.70 13.47
CA ALA A 279 11.53 -1.62 13.31
C ALA A 279 11.05 -0.58 12.28
N THR A 280 10.38 -1.03 11.22
CA THR A 280 9.79 -0.16 10.19
C THR A 280 8.60 0.63 10.75
N SER A 281 7.69 -0.04 11.47
CA SER A 281 6.54 0.59 12.14
C SER A 281 7.01 1.68 13.12
N ILE A 282 8.01 1.37 13.97
CA ILE A 282 8.61 2.33 14.89
C ILE A 282 9.28 3.50 14.15
N THR A 283 9.87 3.25 12.98
CA THR A 283 10.42 4.32 12.12
C THR A 283 9.31 5.26 11.66
N PHE A 284 8.18 4.72 11.22
CA PHE A 284 7.03 5.52 10.80
C PHE A 284 6.42 6.34 11.94
N ASP A 285 6.35 5.77 13.14
CA ASP A 285 5.86 6.48 14.33
C ASP A 285 6.78 7.63 14.75
N GLY A 286 8.08 7.43 14.64
CA GLY A 286 9.10 8.36 15.15
C GLY A 286 9.68 9.33 14.14
N THR A 287 9.27 9.26 12.84
CA THR A 287 9.82 10.10 11.76
C THR A 287 8.74 10.53 10.77
N PRO A 288 9.01 11.56 9.94
CA PRO A 288 8.11 11.93 8.84
C PRO A 288 8.08 10.94 7.67
N ALA A 289 8.73 9.78 7.75
CA ALA A 289 8.75 8.80 6.68
C ALA A 289 7.33 8.28 6.38
N THR A 290 6.97 8.24 5.10
CA THR A 290 5.68 7.71 4.61
C THR A 290 5.84 6.43 3.83
N LYS A 291 7.00 6.23 3.21
CA LYS A 291 7.34 5.05 2.43
C LYS A 291 8.82 4.75 2.53
N ILE A 292 9.15 3.48 2.68
CA ILE A 292 10.53 2.97 2.72
C ILE A 292 10.65 1.82 1.73
N ILE A 293 11.57 1.96 0.76
CA ILE A 293 12.00 0.89 -0.14
C ILE A 293 13.50 0.73 0.11
N GLU A 294 13.91 -0.38 0.75
CA GLU A 294 15.27 -0.54 1.24
C GLU A 294 15.76 -1.99 1.08
N ASN A 295 17.02 -2.16 0.68
CA ASN A 295 17.62 -3.49 0.57
C ASN A 295 18.47 -3.86 1.79
N HIS A 296 18.85 -5.14 1.88
CA HIS A 296 19.67 -5.69 2.95
C HIS A 296 21.12 -5.13 2.99
N ALA A 297 21.57 -4.47 1.91
CA ALA A 297 22.88 -3.81 1.83
C ALA A 297 22.83 -2.32 2.25
N GLY A 298 21.66 -1.84 2.69
CA GLY A 298 21.47 -0.47 3.22
C GLY A 298 21.19 0.60 2.18
N LYS A 299 20.95 0.24 0.91
CA LYS A 299 20.47 1.19 -0.11
C LYS A 299 18.97 1.41 0.07
N ALA A 300 18.57 2.66 0.21
CA ALA A 300 17.21 3.02 0.58
C ALA A 300 16.69 4.23 -0.20
N PHE A 301 15.44 4.13 -0.62
CA PHE A 301 14.62 5.22 -1.11
C PHE A 301 13.52 5.49 -0.07
N VAL A 302 13.50 6.70 0.51
CA VAL A 302 12.59 7.07 1.59
C VAL A 302 11.80 8.30 1.20
N LYS A 303 10.49 8.17 1.08
CA LYS A 303 9.58 9.34 0.95
C LYS A 303 9.21 9.85 2.34
N ARG A 304 9.11 11.18 2.48
CA ARG A 304 8.77 11.86 3.74
C ARG A 304 7.66 12.87 3.50
N TYR A 305 6.83 13.07 4.50
CA TYR A 305 5.79 14.09 4.50
C TYR A 305 5.80 14.87 5.82
N GLN A 306 5.88 16.19 5.72
CA GLN A 306 5.72 17.08 6.85
C GLN A 306 4.65 18.10 6.51
N GLN A 307 3.62 18.21 7.33
CA GLN A 307 2.72 19.35 7.27
C GLN A 307 3.48 20.58 7.77
N LEU A 308 3.61 21.59 6.91
CA LEU A 308 4.01 22.91 7.36
C LEU A 308 2.83 23.49 8.16
N VAL A 309 2.94 23.44 9.49
CA VAL A 309 2.05 24.22 10.35
C VAL A 309 2.47 25.67 10.19
N THR A 310 1.85 26.39 9.26
CA THR A 310 1.91 27.86 9.26
C THR A 310 1.26 28.32 10.56
N ALA A 311 2.07 28.84 11.50
CA ALA A 311 1.55 29.53 12.66
C ALA A 311 0.64 30.65 12.12
N ILE A 312 -0.66 30.54 12.36
CA ILE A 312 -1.59 31.63 12.13
C ILE A 312 -1.07 32.76 12.99
N PRO A 313 -0.71 33.93 12.46
CA PRO A 313 -0.32 35.07 13.28
C PRO A 313 -1.46 35.28 14.27
N GLN A 314 -1.14 35.26 15.58
CA GLN A 314 -2.13 35.66 16.58
C GLN A 314 -2.63 37.02 16.17
N HIS A 315 -3.94 37.14 15.98
CA HIS A 315 -4.60 38.39 15.68
C HIS A 315 -4.04 39.45 16.61
N VAL A 316 -3.38 40.47 16.04
CA VAL A 316 -3.15 41.74 16.71
C VAL A 316 -4.52 42.13 17.22
N LYS A 317 -4.70 42.20 18.54
CA LYS A 317 -5.94 42.70 19.13
C LYS A 317 -6.28 44.02 18.45
N ALA A 318 -7.43 44.07 17.82
CA ALA A 318 -7.96 45.36 17.35
C ALA A 318 -8.01 46.32 18.55
N PRO A 319 -7.57 47.58 18.38
CA PRO A 319 -7.65 48.57 19.44
C PRO A 319 -9.11 48.66 19.90
N GLN A 320 -9.31 48.57 21.24
CA GLN A 320 -10.64 48.71 21.81
C GLN A 320 -11.15 50.13 21.50
N PRO A 321 -12.42 50.31 21.08
CA PRO A 321 -12.99 51.67 20.88
C PRO A 321 -13.04 52.37 22.23
N GLY A 322 -12.20 53.40 22.46
CA GLY A 322 -12.24 54.20 23.66
C GLY A 322 -10.91 54.68 24.25
N GLU A 323 -9.75 54.28 23.73
CA GLU A 323 -8.50 54.91 24.20
C GLU A 323 -8.21 56.19 23.40
N PRO A 324 -7.99 57.33 24.10
CA PRO A 324 -7.62 58.58 23.41
C PRO A 324 -6.16 58.48 22.89
N PRO A 325 -5.85 59.17 21.76
CA PRO A 325 -4.53 59.11 21.16
C PRO A 325 -3.47 59.67 22.11
N SER A 326 -2.42 58.90 22.38
CA SER A 326 -1.25 59.34 23.12
C SER A 326 -0.57 60.50 22.40
N GLU A 327 -0.48 61.65 23.03
CA GLU A 327 0.26 62.84 22.56
C GLU A 327 1.73 62.49 22.30
N LYS A 328 2.20 62.76 21.10
CA LYS A 328 3.64 62.72 20.80
C LYS A 328 4.31 63.90 21.48
N PRO A 329 5.46 63.77 22.13
CA PRO A 329 6.24 64.86 22.66
C PRO A 329 6.72 65.77 21.51
N ARG A 330 6.48 67.06 21.62
CA ARG A 330 7.03 68.10 20.74
C ARG A 330 8.55 68.14 20.94
N SER A 331 9.32 67.97 19.89
CA SER A 331 10.74 68.32 19.87
C SER A 331 10.85 69.84 19.77
N GLU A 332 11.39 70.43 20.80
CA GLU A 332 11.86 71.82 20.80
C GLU A 332 13.20 71.95 20.04
N SER A 333 13.24 73.06 19.26
CA SER A 333 14.36 73.74 18.58
C SER A 333 15.08 73.01 17.46
#